data_5a1442ccaca091ffa51fc9ff165c460e
#
_entry.id   5a1442ccaca091ffa51fc9ff165c460e
#
_cell.length_a   1.000
_cell.length_b   1.000
_cell.length_c   1.000
_cell.angle_alpha   90.00
_cell.angle_beta   90.00
_cell.angle_gamma   90.00
#
_symmetry.space_group_name_H-M   'P 1'
#
loop_
_entity.id
_entity.type
_entity.pdbx_description
1 polymer ?
#
loop_
_entity_poly.entity_id
_entity_poly.type
_entity_poly.pdbx_seq_one_letter_code
_entity_poly.pdbx_strand_id
1 'polypeptide(L)'
;MYRDDPLDDEYELREIVGDEAVDALAAAEGTPADPVEVAVDVLRVLQGWVDDEAAGRWFHQEQRRLDGRRPLDALAAGAVEDVSDAASAWAAAQG
;
A
#
# COMPACT_ATOMS: atom_id res chain seq x y z
N MET A 1 16.82 -9.58 16.29
CA MET A 1 16.43 -9.15 16.10
C MET A 1 15.90 -8.26 15.64
N TYR A 2 15.53 -7.76 15.70
CA TYR A 2 15.15 -7.09 15.44
C TYR A 2 14.50 -6.57 14.75
N ARG A 3 14.01 -6.50 14.29
CA ARG A 3 13.33 -6.08 13.83
C ARG A 3 12.48 -5.10 13.26
N ASP A 4 11.76 -4.53 13.17
CA ASP A 4 10.96 -3.30 13.03
C ASP A 4 11.81 -2.12 12.55
N ASP A 5 12.76 -2.41 11.69
CA ASP A 5 13.55 -1.38 11.05
C ASP A 5 12.70 -0.82 9.90
N PRO A 6 12.40 0.50 9.86
CA PRO A 6 11.64 1.09 8.76
C PRO A 6 12.24 0.84 7.39
N LEU A 7 13.56 0.71 7.30
CA LEU A 7 14.22 0.40 6.03
C LEU A 7 13.89 -1.00 5.54
N ASP A 8 13.78 -1.97 6.47
CA ASP A 8 13.43 -3.34 6.09
C ASP A 8 12.00 -3.40 5.57
N ASP A 9 11.08 -2.65 6.18
CA ASP A 9 9.69 -2.56 5.73
C ASP A 9 9.61 -1.94 4.32
N GLU A 10 10.39 -0.90 4.08
CA GLU A 10 10.42 -0.25 2.77
C GLU A 10 11.00 -1.19 1.71
N TYR A 11 12.06 -1.93 2.04
CA TYR A 11 12.64 -2.91 1.12
C TYR A 11 11.63 -3.98 0.75
N GLU A 12 10.89 -4.47 1.72
CA GLU A 12 9.85 -5.46 1.45
C GLU A 12 8.77 -4.89 0.55
N LEU A 13 8.34 -3.67 0.81
CA LEU A 13 7.36 -2.99 -0.04
C LEU A 13 7.89 -2.87 -1.47
N ARG A 14 9.17 -2.49 -1.64
CA ARG A 14 9.79 -2.37 -2.95
C ARG A 14 9.81 -3.68 -3.71
N GLU A 15 10.05 -4.78 -3.01
CA GLU A 15 10.06 -6.10 -3.64
C GLU A 15 8.67 -6.52 -4.11
N ILE A 16 7.64 -6.10 -3.38
CA ILE A 16 6.26 -6.52 -3.66
C ILE A 16 5.59 -5.63 -4.70
N VAL A 17 5.73 -4.31 -4.60
CA VAL A 17 5.06 -3.36 -5.51
C VAL A 17 5.98 -2.78 -6.57
N GLY A 18 7.30 -2.89 -6.39
CA GLY A 18 8.30 -2.38 -7.32
C GLY A 18 8.93 -1.07 -6.84
N ASP A 19 10.21 -0.89 -7.19
CA ASP A 19 10.97 0.30 -6.79
C ASP A 19 10.34 1.58 -7.34
N GLU A 20 9.90 1.56 -8.58
CA GLU A 20 9.32 2.73 -9.25
C GLU A 20 8.09 3.23 -8.51
N ALA A 21 7.23 2.30 -8.06
CA ALA A 21 6.03 2.64 -7.32
C ALA A 21 6.37 3.30 -5.97
N VAL A 22 7.33 2.74 -5.25
CA VAL A 22 7.73 3.29 -3.95
C VAL A 22 8.38 4.67 -4.14
N ASP A 23 9.20 4.82 -5.17
CA ASP A 23 9.83 6.12 -5.46
C ASP A 23 8.78 7.19 -5.77
N ALA A 24 7.72 6.81 -6.48
CA ALA A 24 6.62 7.72 -6.77
C ALA A 24 5.90 8.15 -5.49
N LEU A 25 5.69 7.23 -4.56
CA LEU A 25 5.09 7.55 -3.27
C LEU A 25 6.00 8.47 -2.44
N ALA A 26 7.29 8.17 -2.44
CA ALA A 26 8.26 8.98 -1.69
C ALA A 26 8.37 10.40 -2.23
N ALA A 27 8.13 10.58 -3.53
CA ALA A 27 8.18 11.89 -4.19
C ALA A 27 6.89 12.69 -4.02
N ALA A 28 5.82 12.08 -3.53
CA ALA A 28 4.53 12.76 -3.39
C ALA A 28 4.63 13.85 -2.33
N GLU A 29 4.04 15.01 -2.63
CA GLU A 29 4.07 16.17 -1.76
C GLU A 29 2.64 16.61 -1.40
N GLY A 30 2.53 17.36 -0.30
CA GLY A 30 1.25 17.91 0.12
C GLY A 30 0.31 16.90 0.76
N THR A 31 0.81 15.72 1.13
CA THR A 31 0.00 14.69 1.77
C THR A 31 0.06 14.85 3.29
N PRO A 32 -1.05 14.55 4.02
CA PRO A 32 -1.07 14.69 5.48
C PRO A 32 -0.25 13.65 6.21
N ALA A 33 0.06 12.52 5.56
CA ALA A 33 0.86 11.44 6.11
C ALA A 33 1.85 10.97 5.06
N ASP A 34 2.90 10.28 5.49
CA ASP A 34 3.89 9.70 4.58
C ASP A 34 3.26 8.55 3.80
N PRO A 35 3.10 8.68 2.46
CA PRO A 35 2.45 7.62 1.69
C PRO A 35 3.19 6.29 1.73
N VAL A 36 4.53 6.31 1.85
CA VAL A 36 5.32 5.07 1.95
C VAL A 36 4.98 4.35 3.25
N GLU A 37 4.90 5.08 4.35
CA GLU A 37 4.56 4.50 5.64
C GLU A 37 3.16 3.92 5.63
N VAL A 38 2.19 4.64 5.07
CA VAL A 38 0.83 4.15 4.95
C VAL A 38 0.78 2.90 4.06
N ALA A 39 1.55 2.88 2.96
CA ALA A 39 1.62 1.72 2.08
C ALA A 39 2.14 0.49 2.81
N VAL A 40 3.14 0.67 3.69
CA VAL A 40 3.64 -0.44 4.52
C VAL A 40 2.54 -0.95 5.45
N ASP A 41 1.82 -0.05 6.10
CA ASP A 41 0.71 -0.45 6.98
C ASP A 41 -0.36 -1.23 6.23
N VAL A 42 -0.71 -0.76 5.04
CA VAL A 42 -1.69 -1.43 4.17
C VAL A 42 -1.16 -2.82 3.76
N LEU A 43 0.12 -2.90 3.41
CA LEU A 43 0.73 -4.18 3.04
C LEU A 43 0.60 -5.18 4.20
N ARG A 44 0.86 -4.75 5.43
CA ARG A 44 0.73 -5.63 6.59
C ARG A 44 -0.70 -6.15 6.77
N VAL A 45 -1.69 -5.31 6.53
CA VAL A 45 -3.09 -5.74 6.56
C VAL A 45 -3.33 -6.84 5.51
N LEU A 46 -2.86 -6.62 4.28
CA LEU A 46 -3.06 -7.58 3.20
C LEU A 46 -2.34 -8.90 3.46
N GLN A 47 -1.14 -8.84 4.02
CA GLN A 47 -0.34 -10.03 4.31
C GLN A 47 -1.00 -10.95 5.36
N GLY A 48 -1.90 -10.42 6.14
CA GLY A 48 -2.68 -11.23 7.07
C GLY A 48 -3.73 -12.12 6.39
N TRP A 49 -4.03 -11.87 5.12
CA TRP A 49 -5.12 -12.54 4.40
C TRP A 49 -4.68 -13.19 3.10
N VAL A 50 -3.66 -12.65 2.43
CA VAL A 50 -3.21 -13.14 1.12
C VAL A 50 -1.69 -13.18 1.06
N ASP A 51 -1.15 -13.84 0.03
CA ASP A 51 0.30 -13.88 -0.17
C ASP A 51 0.82 -12.57 -0.77
N ASP A 52 2.14 -12.44 -0.84
CA ASP A 52 2.78 -11.21 -1.29
C ASP A 52 2.46 -10.89 -2.75
N GLU A 53 2.33 -11.91 -3.59
CA GLU A 53 2.00 -11.70 -5.00
C GLU A 53 0.61 -11.07 -5.15
N ALA A 54 -0.37 -11.60 -4.41
CA ALA A 54 -1.73 -11.07 -4.45
C ALA A 54 -1.77 -9.65 -3.86
N ALA A 55 -1.03 -9.41 -2.78
CA ALA A 55 -0.94 -8.09 -2.16
C ALA A 55 -0.35 -7.08 -3.15
N GLY A 56 0.72 -7.44 -3.85
CA GLY A 56 1.33 -6.57 -4.86
C GLY A 56 0.37 -6.24 -5.98
N ARG A 57 -0.34 -7.23 -6.49
CA ARG A 57 -1.33 -7.00 -7.55
C ARG A 57 -2.41 -6.02 -7.09
N TRP A 58 -2.86 -6.14 -5.84
CA TRP A 58 -3.89 -5.25 -5.31
C TRP A 58 -3.48 -3.78 -5.42
N PHE A 59 -2.23 -3.48 -5.08
CA PHE A 59 -1.72 -2.10 -5.14
C PHE A 59 -1.74 -1.53 -6.56
N HIS A 60 -1.63 -2.38 -7.58
CA HIS A 60 -1.56 -1.96 -8.98
C HIS A 60 -2.91 -2.04 -9.70
N GLN A 61 -3.95 -2.58 -9.07
CA GLN A 61 -5.26 -2.74 -9.69
C GLN A 61 -6.18 -1.58 -9.34
N GLU A 62 -6.95 -1.13 -10.33
CA GLU A 62 -7.98 -0.11 -10.09
C GLU A 62 -9.02 -0.66 -9.12
N GLN A 63 -9.39 0.14 -8.15
CA GLN A 63 -10.34 -0.26 -7.12
C GLN A 63 -11.59 0.59 -7.20
N ARG A 64 -12.74 -0.06 -7.22
CA ARG A 64 -14.02 0.64 -7.26
C ARG A 64 -14.20 1.57 -6.06
N ARG A 65 -13.74 1.15 -4.89
CA ARG A 65 -13.82 1.95 -3.66
C ARG A 65 -12.95 3.21 -3.71
N LEU A 66 -12.05 3.28 -4.67
CA LEU A 66 -11.14 4.41 -4.85
C LEU A 66 -11.50 5.21 -6.12
N ASP A 67 -12.76 5.13 -6.54
CA ASP A 67 -13.26 5.80 -7.75
C ASP A 67 -12.49 5.37 -9.01
N GLY A 68 -12.11 4.11 -9.05
CA GLY A 68 -11.40 3.54 -10.19
C GLY A 68 -9.90 3.80 -10.20
N ARG A 69 -9.36 4.41 -9.15
CA ARG A 69 -7.91 4.65 -9.05
C ARG A 69 -7.20 3.42 -8.52
N ARG A 70 -5.94 3.27 -8.89
CA ARG A 70 -5.08 2.27 -8.24
C ARG A 70 -4.75 2.75 -6.82
N PRO A 71 -4.61 1.83 -5.86
CA PRO A 71 -4.22 2.23 -4.51
C PRO A 71 -2.95 3.08 -4.46
N LEU A 72 -1.96 2.76 -5.30
CA LEU A 72 -0.72 3.55 -5.38
C LEU A 72 -1.00 5.00 -5.78
N ASP A 73 -1.87 5.21 -6.77
CA ASP A 73 -2.21 6.55 -7.23
C ASP A 73 -2.99 7.31 -6.15
N ALA A 74 -3.91 6.63 -5.48
CA ALA A 74 -4.69 7.24 -4.40
C ALA A 74 -3.81 7.65 -3.23
N LEU A 75 -2.82 6.82 -2.87
CA LEU A 75 -1.86 7.16 -1.81
C LEU A 75 -1.05 8.39 -2.19
N ALA A 76 -0.56 8.44 -3.43
CA ALA A 76 0.21 9.59 -3.91
C ALA A 76 -0.62 10.88 -3.90
N ALA A 77 -1.93 10.77 -4.04
CA ALA A 77 -2.84 11.90 -4.00
C ALA A 77 -3.26 12.27 -2.57
N GLY A 78 -2.81 11.54 -1.56
CA GLY A 78 -3.10 11.83 -0.16
C GLY A 78 -4.37 11.17 0.39
N ALA A 79 -5.00 10.28 -0.38
CA ALA A 79 -6.23 9.60 0.04
C ALA A 79 -5.92 8.38 0.92
N VAL A 80 -5.15 8.60 2.00
CA VAL A 80 -4.61 7.51 2.81
C VAL A 80 -5.70 6.73 3.55
N GLU A 81 -6.70 7.41 4.08
CA GLU A 81 -7.78 6.73 4.80
C GLU A 81 -8.62 5.88 3.86
N ASP A 82 -8.89 6.39 2.66
CA ASP A 82 -9.67 5.67 1.65
C ASP A 82 -8.95 4.39 1.25
N VAL A 83 -7.64 4.44 1.09
CA VAL A 83 -6.84 3.26 0.72
C VAL A 83 -6.84 2.25 1.87
N SER A 84 -6.67 2.70 3.11
CA SER A 84 -6.71 1.81 4.28
C SER A 84 -8.06 1.12 4.38
N ASP A 85 -9.16 1.85 4.21
CA ASP A 85 -10.51 1.30 4.26
C ASP A 85 -10.74 0.29 3.13
N ALA A 86 -10.29 0.64 1.92
CA ALA A 86 -10.42 -0.25 0.77
C ALA A 86 -9.64 -1.55 0.96
N ALA A 87 -8.43 -1.46 1.53
CA ALA A 87 -7.60 -2.64 1.81
C ALA A 87 -8.28 -3.55 2.83
N SER A 88 -8.79 -2.98 3.90
CA SER A 88 -9.46 -3.74 4.95
C SER A 88 -10.70 -4.45 4.42
N ALA A 89 -11.50 -3.75 3.62
CA ALA A 89 -12.71 -4.31 3.03
C ALA A 89 -12.39 -5.44 2.05
N TRP A 90 -11.36 -5.22 1.22
CA TRP A 90 -10.94 -6.24 0.25
C TRP A 90 -10.39 -7.48 0.95
N ALA A 91 -9.54 -7.28 1.96
CA ALA A 91 -8.94 -8.38 2.71
C ALA A 91 -10.03 -9.21 3.42
N ALA A 92 -11.00 -8.56 4.02
CA ALA A 92 -12.11 -9.25 4.68
C ALA A 92 -12.92 -10.10 3.70
N ALA A 93 -13.01 -9.68 2.45
CA ALA A 93 -13.72 -10.42 1.42
C ALA A 93 -12.96 -11.69 0.98
N GLN A 94 -11.65 -11.77 1.25
CA GLN A 94 -10.84 -12.95 0.93
C GLN A 94 -10.98 -14.05 1.99
N GLY A 95 -11.36 -13.68 3.19
CA GLY A 95 -11.58 -14.60 4.28
C GLY A 95 -13.02 -15.10 4.27
#